data_9b6b5da4a798f0c6aeb7051f0c3840f7
#
_entry.id   9b6b5da4a798f0c6aeb7051f0c3840f7
#
_cell.length_a   1.000
_cell.length_b   1.000
_cell.length_c   1.000
_cell.angle_alpha   90.00
_cell.angle_beta   90.00
_cell.angle_gamma   90.00
#
_symmetry.space_group_name_H-M   'P 1'
#
loop_
_entity.id
_entity.type
_entity.pdbx_description
1 polymer ?
#
loop_
_entity_poly.entity_id
_entity_poly.type
_entity_poly.pdbx_seq_one_letter_code
_entity_poly.pdbx_strand_id
1 'polypeptide(L)'
;MAHFIEDFWTNNAHLWGNDLVTRFPPEPNGRLHLGHARSVWLNASLAEKFGGRMHLRMDDTNPEKEDVSHEHAIAASLRHLGIPWHGSVRYASDHFPGMHATARAW
;
A
#
# COMPACT_ATOMS: atom_id res chain seq x y z
N MET A 1 -3.73 -4.57 18.46
CA MET A 1 -2.84 -3.76 17.60
C MET A 1 -3.58 -2.64 16.87
N ALA A 2 -4.72 -2.92 16.23
CA ALA A 2 -5.51 -1.89 15.52
C ALA A 2 -5.94 -0.75 16.46
N HIS A 3 -6.40 -1.05 17.67
CA HIS A 3 -6.78 -0.03 18.65
C HIS A 3 -5.64 0.91 19.04
N PHE A 4 -4.44 0.38 19.18
CA PHE A 4 -3.25 1.20 19.48
C PHE A 4 -2.96 2.19 18.35
N ILE A 5 -3.04 1.74 17.09
CA ILE A 5 -2.80 2.59 15.92
C ILE A 5 -3.89 3.66 15.81
N GLU A 6 -5.13 3.29 16.01
CA GLU A 6 -6.26 4.23 15.98
C GLU A 6 -6.15 5.28 17.06
N ASP A 7 -5.84 4.87 18.30
CA ASP A 7 -5.64 5.79 19.41
C ASP A 7 -4.46 6.73 19.16
N PHE A 8 -3.36 6.19 18.65
CA PHE A 8 -2.19 6.98 18.29
C PHE A 8 -2.54 8.05 17.26
N TRP A 9 -3.25 7.68 16.19
CA TRP A 9 -3.67 8.63 15.17
C TRP A 9 -4.59 9.70 15.72
N THR A 10 -5.61 9.28 16.47
CA THR A 10 -6.58 10.20 17.07
C THR A 10 -5.92 11.20 18.01
N ASN A 11 -5.02 10.73 18.87
CA ASN A 11 -4.34 11.59 19.84
C ASN A 11 -3.35 12.55 19.21
N ASN A 12 -2.85 12.27 18.00
CA ASN A 12 -1.85 13.07 17.31
C ASN A 12 -2.37 13.73 16.03
N ALA A 13 -3.66 13.67 15.75
CA ALA A 13 -4.28 14.23 14.54
C ALA A 13 -3.97 15.70 14.35
N HIS A 14 -3.81 16.45 15.44
CA HIS A 14 -3.46 17.87 15.41
C HIS A 14 -2.06 18.14 14.84
N LEU A 15 -1.19 17.12 14.79
CA LEU A 15 0.17 17.24 14.26
C LEU A 15 0.22 17.01 12.75
N TRP A 16 -0.64 16.13 12.21
CA TRP A 16 -0.61 15.78 10.76
C TRP A 16 -1.92 16.04 10.02
N GLY A 17 -2.87 16.69 10.67
CA GLY A 17 -4.15 17.04 10.04
C GLY A 17 -5.07 15.83 9.84
N ASN A 18 -5.99 15.94 8.89
CA ASN A 18 -7.05 14.96 8.67
C ASN A 18 -6.83 14.08 7.43
N ASP A 19 -5.64 14.10 6.84
CA ASP A 19 -5.35 13.38 5.59
C ASP A 19 -4.56 12.11 5.87
N LEU A 20 -5.26 11.07 6.33
CA LEU A 20 -4.65 9.76 6.53
C LEU A 20 -4.49 9.06 5.19
N VAL A 21 -3.24 8.72 4.85
CA VAL A 21 -2.93 7.94 3.66
C VAL A 21 -2.19 6.67 4.08
N THR A 22 -2.72 5.53 3.67
CA THR A 22 -2.08 4.24 3.88
C THR A 22 -1.67 3.64 2.54
N ARG A 23 -0.84 2.61 2.58
CA ARG A 23 -0.44 1.89 1.37
C ARG A 23 -0.33 0.40 1.65
N PHE A 24 -0.60 -0.38 0.62
CA PHE A 24 -0.32 -1.80 0.62
C PHE A 24 0.74 -2.06 -0.45
N PRO A 25 1.99 -2.41 -0.06
CA PRO A 25 3.09 -2.59 -1.00
C PRO A 25 3.44 -4.07 -1.21
N PRO A 26 2.62 -4.85 -1.94
CA PRO A 26 2.95 -6.25 -2.16
C PRO A 26 4.10 -6.40 -3.18
N GLU A 27 4.96 -7.40 -2.96
CA GLU A 27 5.91 -7.80 -3.98
C GLU A 27 5.21 -8.73 -4.98
N PRO A 28 5.26 -8.44 -6.30
CA PRO A 28 4.58 -9.27 -7.30
C PRO A 28 5.37 -10.53 -7.67
N ASN A 29 5.87 -11.25 -6.67
CA ASN A 29 6.68 -12.47 -6.82
C ASN A 29 5.95 -13.74 -6.38
N GLY A 30 4.67 -13.62 -6.07
CA GLY A 30 3.85 -14.74 -5.64
C GLY A 30 2.42 -14.31 -5.35
N ARG A 31 1.63 -15.27 -4.88
CA ARG A 31 0.23 -15.02 -4.51
C ARG A 31 0.15 -14.44 -3.09
N LEU A 32 -0.91 -13.71 -2.84
CA LEU A 32 -1.21 -13.23 -1.49
C LEU A 32 -1.50 -14.40 -0.55
N HIS A 33 -1.02 -14.30 0.67
CA HIS A 33 -1.34 -15.24 1.73
C HIS A 33 -2.06 -14.52 2.88
N LEU A 34 -2.40 -15.27 3.94
CA LEU A 34 -3.19 -14.75 5.06
C LEU A 34 -2.55 -13.53 5.74
N GLY A 35 -1.22 -13.51 5.85
CA GLY A 35 -0.50 -12.35 6.41
C GLY A 35 -0.71 -11.09 5.58
N HIS A 36 -0.72 -11.22 4.25
CA HIS A 36 -1.01 -10.12 3.34
C HIS A 36 -2.46 -9.64 3.51
N ALA A 37 -3.41 -10.56 3.60
CA ALA A 37 -4.82 -10.21 3.78
C ALA A 37 -5.03 -9.41 5.07
N ARG A 38 -4.37 -9.79 6.15
CA ARG A 38 -4.42 -9.06 7.42
C ARG A 38 -3.85 -7.65 7.28
N SER A 39 -2.70 -7.51 6.62
CA SER A 39 -2.05 -6.22 6.43
C SER A 39 -2.91 -5.27 5.58
N VAL A 40 -3.43 -5.75 4.46
CA VAL A 40 -4.25 -4.92 3.58
C VAL A 40 -5.58 -4.55 4.24
N TRP A 41 -6.17 -5.47 5.00
CA TRP A 41 -7.40 -5.19 5.74
C TRP A 41 -7.17 -4.08 6.77
N LEU A 42 -6.06 -4.13 7.50
CA LEU A 42 -5.71 -3.10 8.48
C LEU A 42 -5.55 -1.74 7.81
N ASN A 43 -4.79 -1.66 6.71
CA ASN A 43 -4.56 -0.41 6.00
C ASN A 43 -5.87 0.17 5.43
N ALA A 44 -6.71 -0.67 4.84
CA ALA A 44 -7.98 -0.25 4.27
C ALA A 44 -8.96 0.21 5.35
N SER A 45 -9.03 -0.52 6.47
CA SER A 45 -9.92 -0.20 7.58
C SER A 45 -9.55 1.13 8.24
N LEU A 46 -8.26 1.39 8.44
CA LEU A 46 -7.79 2.67 8.98
C LEU A 46 -8.13 3.82 8.06
N ALA A 47 -7.90 3.66 6.75
CA ALA A 47 -8.22 4.68 5.77
C ALA A 47 -9.73 4.98 5.78
N GLU A 48 -10.57 3.96 5.80
CA GLU A 48 -12.02 4.12 5.82
C GLU A 48 -12.48 4.82 7.11
N LYS A 49 -11.98 4.40 8.26
CA LYS A 49 -12.40 4.94 9.55
C LYS A 49 -12.09 6.43 9.69
N PHE A 50 -10.96 6.88 9.20
CA PHE A 50 -10.53 8.27 9.31
C PHE A 50 -10.79 9.09 8.05
N GLY A 51 -11.56 8.55 7.09
CA GLY A 51 -11.90 9.26 5.85
C GLY A 51 -10.71 9.51 4.93
N GLY A 52 -9.68 8.69 5.04
CA GLY A 52 -8.47 8.81 4.25
C GLY A 52 -8.48 7.93 3.00
N ARG A 53 -7.28 7.59 2.54
CA ARG A 53 -7.08 6.83 1.29
C ARG A 53 -6.08 5.72 1.49
N MET A 54 -6.28 4.60 0.79
CA MET A 54 -5.27 3.55 0.67
C MET A 54 -4.82 3.46 -0.78
N HIS A 55 -3.50 3.44 -0.99
CA HIS A 55 -2.91 3.21 -2.29
C HIS A 55 -2.40 1.78 -2.41
N LEU A 56 -2.60 1.19 -3.59
CA LEU A 56 -1.98 -0.07 -3.96
C LEU A 56 -0.73 0.23 -4.77
N ARG A 57 0.43 -0.16 -4.25
CA ARG A 57 1.72 0.03 -4.90
C ARG A 57 2.44 -1.30 -5.00
N MET A 58 2.67 -1.77 -6.21
CA MET A 58 3.47 -2.97 -6.44
C MET A 58 4.94 -2.66 -6.15
N ASP A 59 5.53 -3.46 -5.28
CA ASP A 59 6.94 -3.30 -4.89
C ASP A 59 7.82 -4.13 -5.84
N ASP A 60 7.94 -3.66 -7.07
CA ASP A 60 8.61 -4.33 -8.18
C ASP A 60 10.10 -3.97 -8.26
N THR A 61 10.80 -4.11 -7.14
CA THR A 61 12.22 -3.77 -7.05
C THR A 61 13.16 -4.90 -7.45
N ASN A 62 12.65 -6.11 -7.66
CA ASN A 62 13.41 -7.26 -8.05
C ASN A 62 12.84 -7.91 -9.33
N PRO A 63 13.25 -7.43 -10.51
CA PRO A 63 12.67 -7.89 -11.79
C PRO A 63 12.88 -9.38 -12.08
N GLU A 64 13.86 -10.01 -11.48
CA GLU A 64 14.12 -11.44 -11.71
C GLU A 64 13.06 -12.35 -11.08
N LYS A 65 12.38 -11.89 -10.05
CA LYS A 65 11.38 -12.67 -9.32
C LYS A 65 9.94 -12.24 -9.61
N GLU A 66 9.76 -11.21 -10.40
CA GLU A 66 8.47 -10.58 -10.61
C GLU A 66 7.83 -11.04 -11.91
N ASP A 67 6.51 -11.24 -11.87
CA ASP A 67 5.71 -11.69 -13.00
C ASP A 67 4.44 -10.85 -13.06
N VAL A 68 4.08 -10.41 -14.26
CA VAL A 68 2.85 -9.65 -14.52
C VAL A 68 1.61 -10.44 -14.10
N SER A 69 1.64 -11.77 -14.23
CA SER A 69 0.53 -12.62 -13.79
C SER A 69 0.28 -12.51 -12.28
N HIS A 70 1.34 -12.35 -11.48
CA HIS A 70 1.23 -12.14 -10.04
C HIS A 70 0.60 -10.78 -9.72
N GLU A 71 0.92 -9.74 -10.48
CA GLU A 71 0.30 -8.42 -10.30
C GLU A 71 -1.21 -8.49 -10.52
N HIS A 72 -1.64 -9.15 -11.60
CA HIS A 72 -3.06 -9.35 -11.89
C HIS A 72 -3.73 -10.19 -10.81
N ALA A 73 -3.09 -11.24 -10.33
CA ALA A 73 -3.61 -12.10 -9.27
C ALA A 73 -3.80 -11.34 -7.96
N ILE A 74 -2.87 -10.48 -7.60
CA ILE A 74 -2.95 -9.64 -6.41
C ILE A 74 -4.13 -8.69 -6.52
N ALA A 75 -4.25 -7.95 -7.62
CA ALA A 75 -5.35 -7.03 -7.84
C ALA A 75 -6.71 -7.74 -7.82
N ALA A 76 -6.81 -8.89 -8.46
CA ALA A 76 -8.03 -9.70 -8.48
C ALA A 76 -8.40 -10.20 -7.08
N SER A 77 -7.42 -10.62 -6.28
CA SER A 77 -7.63 -11.05 -4.91
C SER A 77 -8.19 -9.93 -4.04
N LEU A 78 -7.67 -8.71 -4.18
CA LEU A 78 -8.17 -7.56 -3.43
C LEU A 78 -9.60 -7.21 -3.84
N ARG A 79 -9.92 -7.27 -5.12
CA ARG A 79 -11.29 -7.06 -5.60
C ARG A 79 -12.24 -8.12 -5.06
N HIS A 80 -11.81 -9.37 -5.05
CA HIS A 80 -12.61 -10.47 -4.51
C HIS A 80 -12.90 -10.29 -3.03
N LEU A 81 -11.94 -9.78 -2.26
CA LEU A 81 -12.11 -9.47 -0.84
C LEU A 81 -12.91 -8.19 -0.58
N GLY A 82 -13.25 -7.45 -1.63
CA GLY A 82 -13.98 -6.19 -1.49
C GLY A 82 -13.16 -5.07 -0.91
N ILE A 83 -11.84 -5.09 -1.10
CA ILE A 83 -10.93 -4.07 -0.57
C ILE A 83 -10.62 -3.06 -1.67
N PRO A 84 -11.14 -1.82 -1.58
CA PRO A 84 -10.87 -0.80 -2.58
C PRO A 84 -9.53 -0.12 -2.32
N TRP A 85 -8.92 0.38 -3.39
CA TRP A 85 -7.79 1.29 -3.29
C TRP A 85 -8.07 2.56 -4.10
N HIS A 86 -7.40 3.64 -3.73
CA HIS A 86 -7.60 4.95 -4.37
C HIS A 86 -6.72 5.09 -5.62
N GLY A 87 -7.34 5.50 -6.73
CA GLY A 87 -6.64 5.76 -7.98
C GLY A 87 -6.17 4.48 -8.67
N SER A 88 -5.16 4.61 -9.53
CA SER A 88 -4.57 3.49 -10.25
C SER A 88 -3.55 2.75 -9.41
N VAL A 89 -3.26 1.50 -9.79
CA VAL A 89 -2.15 0.75 -9.19
C VAL A 89 -0.84 1.47 -9.51
N ARG A 90 -0.01 1.64 -8.49
CA ARG A 90 1.30 2.29 -8.60
C ARG A 90 2.41 1.26 -8.59
N TYR A 91 3.57 1.62 -9.12
CA TYR A 91 4.73 0.74 -9.20
C TYR A 91 5.95 1.45 -8.64
N ALA A 92 6.72 0.76 -7.79
CA ALA A 92 7.94 1.32 -7.23
C ALA A 92 8.96 1.67 -8.32
N SER A 93 9.06 0.85 -9.37
CA SER A 93 9.96 1.07 -10.50
C SER A 93 9.71 2.36 -11.26
N ASP A 94 8.48 2.87 -11.25
CA ASP A 94 8.14 4.14 -11.91
C ASP A 94 8.87 5.33 -11.28
N HIS A 95 9.35 5.17 -10.05
CA HIS A 95 10.04 6.22 -9.30
C HIS A 95 11.58 6.10 -9.37
N PHE A 96 12.11 5.10 -10.06
CA PHE A 96 13.57 4.90 -10.15
C PHE A 96 14.31 6.11 -10.74
N PRO A 97 13.86 6.75 -11.82
CA PRO A 97 14.54 7.96 -12.31
C PRO A 97 14.60 9.07 -11.28
N GLY A 98 13.53 9.30 -10.54
CA GLY A 98 13.48 10.29 -9.45
C GLY A 98 14.40 9.92 -8.30
N MET A 99 14.45 8.64 -7.92
CA MET A 99 15.36 8.15 -6.88
C MET A 99 16.81 8.37 -7.26
N HIS A 100 17.18 8.06 -8.51
CA HIS A 100 18.53 8.32 -9.03
C HIS A 100 18.87 9.81 -9.04
N ALA A 101 17.96 10.65 -9.49
CA ALA A 101 18.16 12.08 -9.51
C ALA A 101 18.37 12.63 -8.10
N THR A 102 17.59 12.18 -7.13
CA THR A 102 17.72 12.59 -5.73
C THR A 102 19.07 12.14 -5.15
N ALA A 103 19.49 10.92 -5.41
CA ALA A 103 20.76 10.38 -4.94
C ALA A 103 21.94 11.18 -5.51
N ARG A 104 21.89 11.58 -6.78
CA ARG A 104 22.93 12.40 -7.39
C ARG A 104 23.01 13.80 -6.80
N ALA A 105 21.88 14.34 -6.34
CA ALA A 105 21.83 15.68 -5.73
C ALA A 105 22.45 15.70 -4.32
N TRP A 106 22.64 14.56 -3.73
CA TRP A 106 23.21 14.42 -2.39
C TRP A 106 24.71 14.15 -2.52
#